data_12678f196590f11765d2ae58eb5c280c
#
_entry.id   12678f196590f11765d2ae58eb5c280c
#
_cell.length_a   1.000
_cell.length_b   1.000
_cell.length_c   1.000
_cell.angle_alpha   90.00
_cell.angle_beta   90.00
_cell.angle_gamma   90.00
#
_symmetry.space_group_name_H-M   'P 1'
#
loop_
_entity.id
_entity.type
_entity.pdbx_description
1 polymer ?
#
loop_
_entity_poly.entity_id
_entity_poly.type
_entity_poly.pdbx_seq_one_letter_code
_entity_poly.pdbx_strand_id
1 'polypeptide(L)'
;MTASKTRRSGGRAARQALRAAPLTDDIKPIRPGMSGGTYKPLDDAGVARIHAAALDALEQIGLADAPQSGIDIMTGAGAELGDDGRIRFPRALVEDMLAIAARDLTIHGRDPAQDMLLSGKKVHYGTAGAAVFMVDPDGRSYRESTLQDLHDAAKIVQHLDNVHFLQRPMVARDIADNYEMDLNTIYACVSGTSKHIGTSFSEPDFVPGAFDLIHKIAGGEAAWRARPFISNSNCFVVPPMKFATESCETMEICIRGGMPVLLLSAGQAGATAPASIAGAILQAVAECLAGIVYVNAMAPGHPAIFGTWPFVSDLRSGAMSGGSGEQALLTAGCAQMHQYYGLPGGAAAGIADAKLPDMQAGWEQMCSNVMAGMSGLNMVYEAAGMHASLLGFCHESLILGDDLIGQALRCVRGIDVTEDALSLETMARVCLEGPGHYLGSGQTLGLMQTEYAYPRLGDRTSPKEWEEVGKPDLVAAATALKEKILSEPSPAALPADLDQAIRAAYPIHLPG
;
A
#
# COMPACT_ATOMS: atom_id res chain seq x y z
N MET A 1 52.70 -25.27 -32.29
CA MET A 1 52.41 -24.99 -30.88
C MET A 1 50.91 -24.89 -30.71
N THR A 2 50.30 -25.91 -30.16
CA THR A 2 48.82 -25.99 -29.99
C THR A 2 48.43 -25.23 -28.77
N ALA A 3 47.65 -24.13 -28.95
CA ALA A 3 47.11 -23.37 -27.86
C ALA A 3 46.14 -24.24 -27.00
N SER A 4 46.48 -24.44 -25.77
CA SER A 4 45.62 -25.09 -24.77
C SER A 4 44.35 -24.30 -24.56
N LYS A 5 43.20 -24.84 -24.96
CA LYS A 5 41.87 -24.34 -24.61
C LYS A 5 41.73 -24.44 -23.09
N THR A 6 41.84 -23.35 -22.37
CA THR A 6 41.47 -23.25 -20.96
C THR A 6 40.03 -23.73 -20.79
N ARG A 7 39.82 -24.85 -20.13
CA ARG A 7 38.51 -25.38 -19.76
C ARG A 7 37.86 -24.35 -18.84
N ARG A 8 36.72 -23.78 -19.27
CA ARG A 8 35.85 -22.93 -18.45
C ARG A 8 35.52 -23.67 -17.15
N SER A 9 35.99 -23.16 -16.02
CA SER A 9 35.67 -23.64 -14.68
C SER A 9 34.17 -23.39 -14.43
N GLY A 10 33.39 -24.45 -14.27
CA GLY A 10 31.96 -24.41 -13.95
C GLY A 10 31.10 -25.22 -14.91
N GLY A 11 30.82 -26.46 -14.57
CA GLY A 11 29.92 -27.34 -15.30
C GLY A 11 28.46 -26.83 -15.19
N ARG A 12 27.51 -27.53 -15.88
CA ARG A 12 26.06 -27.24 -15.84
C ARG A 12 25.53 -27.11 -14.40
N ALA A 13 26.01 -27.94 -13.47
CA ALA A 13 25.63 -27.91 -12.07
C ALA A 13 26.06 -26.59 -11.35
N ALA A 14 27.25 -26.06 -11.61
CA ALA A 14 27.70 -24.79 -11.01
C ALA A 14 26.88 -23.61 -11.55
N ARG A 15 26.51 -23.63 -12.83
CA ARG A 15 25.60 -22.62 -13.41
C ARG A 15 24.18 -22.72 -12.88
N GLN A 16 23.72 -23.93 -12.60
CA GLN A 16 22.40 -24.15 -11.98
C GLN A 16 22.39 -23.71 -10.52
N ALA A 17 23.45 -23.98 -9.77
CA ALA A 17 23.63 -23.50 -8.40
C ALA A 17 23.71 -21.96 -8.33
N LEU A 18 24.43 -21.32 -9.26
CA LEU A 18 24.51 -19.86 -9.34
C LEU A 18 23.15 -19.23 -9.65
N ARG A 19 22.33 -19.87 -10.46
CA ARG A 19 20.97 -19.42 -10.78
C ARG A 19 19.98 -19.63 -9.64
N ALA A 20 20.22 -20.61 -8.78
CA ALA A 20 19.41 -20.92 -7.62
C ALA A 20 19.84 -20.15 -6.36
N ALA A 21 21.01 -19.51 -6.37
CA ALA A 21 21.48 -18.73 -5.23
C ALA A 21 20.59 -17.47 -5.05
N PRO A 22 20.14 -17.18 -3.82
CA PRO A 22 19.39 -15.97 -3.53
C PRO A 22 20.20 -14.73 -3.93
N LEU A 23 19.56 -13.79 -4.61
CA LEU A 23 20.15 -12.49 -4.91
C LEU A 23 20.11 -11.60 -3.66
N THR A 24 21.11 -10.79 -3.46
CA THR A 24 21.08 -9.71 -2.47
C THR A 24 20.14 -8.62 -2.94
N ASP A 25 19.51 -7.88 -2.02
CA ASP A 25 18.44 -6.94 -2.36
C ASP A 25 18.91 -5.80 -3.28
N ASP A 26 20.17 -5.41 -3.19
CA ASP A 26 20.78 -4.38 -4.02
C ASP A 26 20.85 -4.74 -5.51
N ILE A 27 20.93 -6.03 -5.85
CA ILE A 27 21.03 -6.52 -7.22
C ILE A 27 19.75 -7.18 -7.76
N LYS A 28 18.71 -7.35 -6.92
CA LYS A 28 17.41 -7.83 -7.39
C LYS A 28 16.82 -6.90 -8.44
N PRO A 29 16.17 -7.42 -9.51
CA PRO A 29 15.54 -6.59 -10.53
C PRO A 29 14.40 -5.73 -9.95
N ILE A 30 13.73 -6.23 -8.93
CA ILE A 30 12.65 -5.55 -8.20
C ILE A 30 12.78 -5.83 -6.70
N ARG A 31 12.39 -4.85 -5.86
CA ARG A 31 12.41 -4.94 -4.39
C ARG A 31 11.54 -3.86 -3.75
N PRO A 32 11.18 -4.00 -2.46
CA PRO A 32 10.53 -2.93 -1.70
C PRO A 32 11.36 -1.64 -1.70
N GLY A 33 10.69 -0.49 -1.70
CA GLY A 33 11.34 0.81 -1.56
C GLY A 33 12.16 1.26 -2.78
N MET A 34 11.83 0.80 -3.99
CA MET A 34 12.40 1.34 -5.23
C MET A 34 11.96 2.78 -5.42
N SER A 35 12.86 3.64 -5.94
CA SER A 35 12.59 5.06 -6.13
C SER A 35 11.87 5.32 -7.44
N GLY A 36 10.66 5.88 -7.36
CA GLY A 36 9.88 6.36 -8.48
C GLY A 36 10.09 7.87 -8.75
N GLY A 37 9.01 8.55 -9.11
CA GLY A 37 8.98 10.01 -9.32
C GLY A 37 9.43 10.48 -10.69
N THR A 38 9.41 9.60 -11.69
CA THR A 38 9.68 9.93 -13.10
C THR A 38 8.43 10.42 -13.83
N TYR A 39 7.23 10.04 -13.40
CA TYR A 39 5.97 10.52 -13.94
C TYR A 39 5.43 11.67 -13.09
N LYS A 40 5.14 12.79 -13.74
CA LYS A 40 4.68 14.04 -13.13
C LYS A 40 3.56 14.63 -13.99
N PRO A 41 2.29 14.41 -13.63
CA PRO A 41 1.15 14.96 -14.36
C PRO A 41 0.97 16.47 -14.18
N LEU A 42 1.55 17.06 -13.14
CA LEU A 42 1.51 18.50 -12.84
C LEU A 42 2.86 19.13 -13.17
N ASP A 43 2.86 20.34 -13.72
CA ASP A 43 4.05 21.18 -13.76
C ASP A 43 4.31 21.87 -12.41
N ASP A 44 5.50 22.41 -12.22
CA ASP A 44 5.88 23.03 -10.94
C ASP A 44 4.97 24.24 -10.58
N ALA A 45 4.49 24.98 -11.58
CA ALA A 45 3.55 26.07 -11.37
C ALA A 45 2.17 25.56 -10.93
N GLY A 46 1.70 24.45 -11.48
CA GLY A 46 0.47 23.79 -11.07
C GLY A 46 0.54 23.28 -9.64
N VAL A 47 1.64 22.66 -9.24
CA VAL A 47 1.88 22.22 -7.86
C VAL A 47 1.84 23.41 -6.88
N ALA A 48 2.56 24.49 -7.19
CA ALA A 48 2.58 25.70 -6.35
C ALA A 48 1.19 26.36 -6.24
N ARG A 49 0.41 26.36 -7.31
CA ARG A 49 -0.96 26.91 -7.32
C ARG A 49 -1.92 26.05 -6.49
N ILE A 50 -1.82 24.73 -6.54
CA ILE A 50 -2.62 23.85 -5.70
C ILE A 50 -2.29 24.07 -4.22
N HIS A 51 -1.01 24.17 -3.87
CA HIS A 51 -0.59 24.50 -2.51
C HIS A 51 -1.17 25.84 -2.03
N ALA A 52 -0.97 26.91 -2.79
CA ALA A 52 -1.49 28.24 -2.43
C ALA A 52 -3.01 28.22 -2.22
N ALA A 53 -3.76 27.57 -3.12
CA ALA A 53 -5.21 27.45 -3.03
C ALA A 53 -5.66 26.54 -1.86
N ALA A 54 -4.87 25.54 -1.48
CA ALA A 54 -5.16 24.73 -0.30
C ALA A 54 -5.02 25.55 1.00
N LEU A 55 -3.99 26.41 1.08
CA LEU A 55 -3.86 27.35 2.20
C LEU A 55 -5.01 28.37 2.20
N ASP A 56 -5.43 28.91 1.04
CA ASP A 56 -6.62 29.77 0.94
C ASP A 56 -7.89 29.06 1.43
N ALA A 57 -8.09 27.81 1.07
CA ALA A 57 -9.24 27.02 1.51
C ALA A 57 -9.24 26.81 3.04
N LEU A 58 -8.07 26.55 3.63
CA LEU A 58 -7.92 26.40 5.08
C LEU A 58 -8.16 27.73 5.84
N GLU A 59 -7.68 28.83 5.32
CA GLU A 59 -7.81 30.14 5.95
C GLU A 59 -9.22 30.74 5.78
N GLN A 60 -9.86 30.58 4.60
CA GLN A 60 -11.14 31.20 4.29
C GLN A 60 -12.34 30.32 4.61
N ILE A 61 -12.23 29.01 4.36
CA ILE A 61 -13.30 28.02 4.57
C ILE A 61 -13.11 27.29 5.89
N GLY A 62 -11.92 26.72 6.13
CA GLY A 62 -11.61 25.89 7.30
C GLY A 62 -12.41 24.57 7.31
N LEU A 63 -12.37 23.83 8.44
CA LEU A 63 -13.10 22.57 8.62
C LEU A 63 -14.10 22.69 9.78
N ALA A 64 -15.30 22.09 9.58
CA ALA A 64 -16.35 22.02 10.59
C ALA A 64 -16.26 20.73 11.41
N ASP A 65 -17.13 20.60 12.41
CA ASP A 65 -17.49 19.38 13.14
C ASP A 65 -16.31 18.68 13.89
N ALA A 66 -15.31 19.46 14.34
CA ALA A 66 -14.24 18.91 15.17
C ALA A 66 -14.75 18.54 16.59
N PRO A 67 -14.22 17.46 17.22
CA PRO A 67 -14.46 17.22 18.63
C PRO A 67 -13.94 18.35 19.49
N GLN A 68 -14.50 18.53 20.70
CA GLN A 68 -14.09 19.61 21.61
C GLN A 68 -12.59 19.54 21.94
N SER A 69 -12.06 18.33 22.15
CA SER A 69 -10.62 18.12 22.36
C SER A 69 -9.79 18.62 21.18
N GLY A 70 -10.23 18.34 19.96
CA GLY A 70 -9.58 18.81 18.74
C GLY A 70 -9.64 20.33 18.56
N ILE A 71 -10.78 20.96 18.91
CA ILE A 71 -10.92 22.41 18.93
C ILE A 71 -9.87 23.00 19.88
N ASP A 72 -9.80 22.52 21.12
CA ASP A 72 -8.87 23.00 22.14
C ASP A 72 -7.42 22.84 21.72
N ILE A 73 -7.06 21.69 21.11
CA ILE A 73 -5.71 21.40 20.62
C ILE A 73 -5.33 22.35 19.48
N MET A 74 -6.17 22.46 18.45
CA MET A 74 -5.84 23.24 17.26
C MET A 74 -5.86 24.74 17.52
N THR A 75 -6.83 25.23 18.31
CA THR A 75 -6.88 26.64 18.70
C THR A 75 -5.75 27.02 19.66
N GLY A 76 -5.36 26.10 20.57
CA GLY A 76 -4.18 26.24 21.43
C GLY A 76 -2.88 26.39 20.63
N ALA A 77 -2.83 25.83 19.41
CA ALA A 77 -1.70 25.96 18.48
C ALA A 77 -1.78 27.19 17.58
N GLY A 78 -2.90 27.93 17.57
CA GLY A 78 -3.05 29.16 16.79
C GLY A 78 -4.08 29.08 15.64
N ALA A 79 -4.87 28.01 15.54
CA ALA A 79 -6.03 28.01 14.67
C ALA A 79 -7.17 28.84 15.26
N GLU A 80 -8.12 29.26 14.42
CA GLU A 80 -9.20 30.17 14.80
C GLU A 80 -10.56 29.47 14.68
N LEU A 81 -11.32 29.43 15.78
CA LEU A 81 -12.72 28.97 15.76
C LEU A 81 -13.63 30.15 15.36
N GLY A 82 -14.29 30.02 14.21
CA GLY A 82 -15.26 31.02 13.75
C GLY A 82 -16.62 30.87 14.40
N ASP A 83 -17.46 31.94 14.32
CA ASP A 83 -18.84 31.93 14.82
C ASP A 83 -19.73 30.88 14.10
N ASP A 84 -19.31 30.43 12.92
CA ASP A 84 -19.94 29.38 12.14
C ASP A 84 -19.52 27.94 12.55
N GLY A 85 -18.76 27.81 13.61
CA GLY A 85 -18.28 26.53 14.15
C GLY A 85 -17.16 25.89 13.33
N ARG A 86 -16.59 26.60 12.34
CA ARG A 86 -15.48 26.11 11.54
C ARG A 86 -14.13 26.53 12.13
N ILE A 87 -13.18 25.63 12.13
CA ILE A 87 -11.79 25.92 12.49
C ILE A 87 -11.06 26.37 11.24
N ARG A 88 -10.51 27.58 11.28
CA ARG A 88 -9.68 28.16 10.23
C ARG A 88 -8.21 28.10 10.61
N PHE A 89 -7.36 27.89 9.62
CA PHE A 89 -5.94 27.70 9.83
C PHE A 89 -5.18 28.82 9.13
N PRO A 90 -4.59 29.77 9.89
CA PRO A 90 -3.70 30.78 9.32
C PRO A 90 -2.55 30.13 8.54
N ARG A 91 -2.17 30.69 7.40
CA ARG A 91 -1.09 30.15 6.55
C ARG A 91 0.20 29.88 7.32
N ALA A 92 0.61 30.82 8.16
CA ALA A 92 1.83 30.69 8.98
C ALA A 92 1.75 29.44 9.89
N LEU A 93 0.60 29.17 10.51
CA LEU A 93 0.42 27.99 11.35
C LEU A 93 0.61 26.71 10.53
N VAL A 94 0.03 26.61 9.34
CA VAL A 94 0.16 25.42 8.49
C VAL A 94 1.61 25.22 8.08
N GLU A 95 2.31 26.27 7.70
CA GLU A 95 3.73 26.23 7.31
C GLU A 95 4.64 25.83 8.48
N ASP A 96 4.40 26.38 9.69
CA ASP A 96 5.14 26.03 10.91
C ASP A 96 4.94 24.53 11.25
N MET A 97 3.71 24.03 11.17
CA MET A 97 3.41 22.61 11.43
C MET A 97 3.98 21.67 10.36
N LEU A 98 3.99 22.11 9.11
CA LEU A 98 4.71 21.39 8.05
C LEU A 98 6.22 21.32 8.30
N ALA A 99 6.81 22.37 8.87
CA ALA A 99 8.25 22.40 9.14
C ALA A 99 8.69 21.38 10.20
N ILE A 100 7.84 21.07 11.17
CA ILE A 100 8.11 20.12 12.26
C ILE A 100 7.56 18.72 12.02
N ALA A 101 6.74 18.51 10.98
CA ALA A 101 6.18 17.20 10.64
C ALA A 101 7.28 16.18 10.29
N ALA A 102 7.09 14.94 10.69
CA ALA A 102 8.01 13.83 10.39
C ALA A 102 8.10 13.59 8.88
N ARG A 103 9.33 13.50 8.35
CA ARG A 103 9.57 13.36 6.90
C ARG A 103 10.05 11.98 6.49
N ASP A 104 10.88 11.36 7.30
CA ASP A 104 11.39 10.02 7.09
C ASP A 104 10.81 9.11 8.17
N LEU A 105 9.94 8.18 7.78
CA LEU A 105 9.28 7.27 8.71
C LEU A 105 9.74 5.84 8.47
N THR A 106 10.15 5.15 9.52
CA THR A 106 10.23 3.70 9.47
C THR A 106 8.89 3.12 9.94
N ILE A 107 8.21 2.45 9.05
CA ILE A 107 7.00 1.68 9.33
C ILE A 107 7.43 0.26 9.61
N HIS A 108 7.25 -0.17 10.86
CA HIS A 108 7.76 -1.45 11.32
C HIS A 108 6.83 -2.61 10.99
N GLY A 109 7.41 -3.71 10.52
CA GLY A 109 6.77 -5.01 10.59
C GLY A 109 6.94 -5.62 12.00
N ARG A 110 6.18 -6.66 12.31
CA ARG A 110 6.43 -7.49 13.50
C ARG A 110 7.79 -8.19 13.41
N ASP A 111 8.17 -8.62 12.19
CA ASP A 111 9.53 -9.03 11.86
C ASP A 111 10.34 -7.81 11.37
N PRO A 112 11.52 -7.51 11.96
CA PRO A 112 12.38 -6.41 11.50
C PRO A 112 12.79 -6.49 10.03
N ALA A 113 12.83 -7.68 9.43
CA ALA A 113 13.11 -7.86 8.00
C ALA A 113 12.00 -7.29 7.09
N GLN A 114 10.83 -6.99 7.65
CA GLN A 114 9.67 -6.42 6.96
C GLN A 114 9.52 -4.91 7.21
N ASP A 115 10.52 -4.26 7.79
CA ASP A 115 10.49 -2.80 7.99
C ASP A 115 10.53 -2.05 6.66
N MET A 116 9.74 -0.99 6.57
CA MET A 116 9.67 -0.14 5.39
C MET A 116 10.11 1.27 5.74
N LEU A 117 11.05 1.81 4.99
CA LEU A 117 11.46 3.22 5.12
C LEU A 117 10.69 4.07 4.12
N LEU A 118 9.76 4.86 4.62
CA LEU A 118 9.04 5.89 3.86
C LEU A 118 9.89 7.16 3.81
N SER A 119 10.62 7.33 2.74
CA SER A 119 11.54 8.47 2.55
C SER A 119 11.59 8.84 1.07
N GLY A 120 11.52 10.12 0.77
CA GLY A 120 11.60 10.65 -0.58
C GLY A 120 10.59 10.00 -1.52
N LYS A 121 11.07 9.24 -2.52
CA LYS A 121 10.24 8.61 -3.57
C LYS A 121 10.24 7.09 -3.50
N LYS A 122 10.55 6.50 -2.36
CA LYS A 122 10.55 5.06 -2.14
C LYS A 122 9.12 4.53 -2.14
N VAL A 123 8.87 3.50 -2.94
CA VAL A 123 7.53 2.96 -3.19
C VAL A 123 7.34 1.62 -2.51
N HIS A 124 6.23 1.47 -1.79
CA HIS A 124 5.79 0.23 -1.17
C HIS A 124 4.34 -0.01 -1.51
N TYR A 125 4.01 -1.24 -1.90
CA TYR A 125 2.66 -1.66 -2.26
C TYR A 125 2.04 -2.52 -1.17
N GLY A 126 0.75 -2.38 -0.94
CA GLY A 126 0.02 -3.20 0.01
C GLY A 126 -1.48 -3.27 -0.27
N THR A 127 -2.16 -4.04 0.55
CA THR A 127 -3.62 -4.10 0.53
C THR A 127 -4.22 -2.87 1.20
N ALA A 128 -5.51 -2.69 1.07
CA ALA A 128 -6.35 -1.80 1.88
C ALA A 128 -7.83 -2.06 1.59
N GLY A 129 -8.70 -1.32 2.26
CA GLY A 129 -10.12 -1.28 2.02
C GLY A 129 -10.95 -1.66 3.23
N ALA A 130 -12.22 -1.82 2.98
CA ALA A 130 -13.22 -2.30 3.94
C ALA A 130 -14.30 -3.09 3.18
N ALA A 131 -13.86 -3.98 2.27
CA ALA A 131 -14.76 -4.80 1.49
C ALA A 131 -15.71 -5.58 2.41
N VAL A 132 -16.99 -5.60 2.03
CA VAL A 132 -18.03 -6.30 2.77
C VAL A 132 -18.41 -7.64 2.13
N PHE A 133 -17.81 -7.91 0.97
CA PHE A 133 -18.02 -9.14 0.22
C PHE A 133 -16.71 -9.80 -0.19
N MET A 134 -16.73 -11.11 -0.23
CA MET A 134 -15.75 -11.95 -0.93
C MET A 134 -16.26 -12.28 -2.32
N VAL A 135 -15.37 -12.17 -3.30
CA VAL A 135 -15.63 -12.55 -4.68
C VAL A 135 -15.23 -14.00 -4.86
N ASP A 136 -16.18 -14.82 -5.35
CA ASP A 136 -15.93 -16.18 -5.82
C ASP A 136 -15.80 -16.14 -7.36
N PRO A 137 -14.58 -16.27 -7.91
CA PRO A 137 -14.39 -16.21 -9.36
C PRO A 137 -14.99 -17.39 -10.11
N ASP A 138 -14.99 -18.58 -9.53
CA ASP A 138 -15.52 -19.80 -10.17
C ASP A 138 -17.07 -19.79 -10.21
N GLY A 139 -17.70 -19.48 -9.07
CA GLY A 139 -19.14 -19.32 -8.96
C GLY A 139 -19.67 -18.01 -9.55
N ARG A 140 -18.78 -17.07 -9.92
CA ARG A 140 -19.11 -15.71 -10.39
C ARG A 140 -20.10 -15.02 -9.45
N SER A 141 -19.86 -15.14 -8.16
CA SER A 141 -20.77 -14.73 -7.09
C SER A 141 -20.06 -13.93 -5.98
N TYR A 142 -20.87 -13.35 -5.13
CA TYR A 142 -20.43 -12.58 -3.97
C TYR A 142 -21.07 -13.15 -2.72
N ARG A 143 -20.30 -13.32 -1.66
CA ARG A 143 -20.78 -13.64 -0.31
C ARG A 143 -20.24 -12.63 0.70
N GLU A 144 -20.85 -12.56 1.86
CA GLU A 144 -20.33 -11.74 2.94
C GLU A 144 -18.93 -12.21 3.37
N SER A 145 -18.07 -11.23 3.69
CA SER A 145 -16.73 -11.49 4.20
C SER A 145 -16.76 -11.93 5.66
N THR A 146 -15.80 -12.76 6.05
CA THR A 146 -15.69 -13.34 7.40
C THR A 146 -14.33 -13.08 8.02
N LEU A 147 -14.20 -13.33 9.31
CA LEU A 147 -12.92 -13.29 10.01
C LEU A 147 -11.88 -14.26 9.42
N GLN A 148 -12.34 -15.45 9.01
CA GLN A 148 -11.46 -16.43 8.37
C GLN A 148 -10.91 -15.89 7.04
N ASP A 149 -11.72 -15.22 6.24
CA ASP A 149 -11.26 -14.61 4.98
C ASP A 149 -10.18 -13.55 5.22
N LEU A 150 -10.33 -12.76 6.28
CA LEU A 150 -9.32 -11.76 6.67
C LEU A 150 -8.00 -12.42 7.09
N HIS A 151 -8.07 -13.47 7.89
CA HIS A 151 -6.88 -14.23 8.29
C HIS A 151 -6.21 -14.91 7.08
N ASP A 152 -7.00 -15.48 6.17
CA ASP A 152 -6.50 -16.09 4.94
C ASP A 152 -5.81 -15.06 4.05
N ALA A 153 -6.38 -13.84 3.92
CA ALA A 153 -5.75 -12.74 3.21
C ALA A 153 -4.40 -12.36 3.85
N ALA A 154 -4.34 -12.26 5.16
CA ALA A 154 -3.10 -11.96 5.89
C ALA A 154 -2.04 -13.05 5.67
N LYS A 155 -2.45 -14.31 5.71
CA LYS A 155 -1.58 -15.46 5.46
C LYS A 155 -1.08 -15.50 4.02
N ILE A 156 -1.92 -15.18 3.05
CA ILE A 156 -1.52 -15.05 1.64
C ILE A 156 -0.51 -13.92 1.49
N VAL A 157 -0.77 -12.72 2.05
CA VAL A 157 0.16 -11.56 2.00
C VAL A 157 1.54 -11.92 2.54
N GLN A 158 1.64 -12.78 3.56
CA GLN A 158 2.93 -13.24 4.09
C GLN A 158 3.79 -13.93 3.03
N HIS A 159 3.18 -14.58 2.04
CA HIS A 159 3.84 -15.34 0.97
C HIS A 159 4.03 -14.56 -0.34
N LEU A 160 3.63 -13.28 -0.39
CA LEU A 160 3.72 -12.41 -1.57
C LEU A 160 4.89 -11.42 -1.41
N ASP A 161 5.87 -11.49 -2.31
CA ASP A 161 7.11 -10.71 -2.19
C ASP A 161 6.91 -9.23 -2.54
N ASN A 162 5.96 -8.92 -3.41
CA ASN A 162 5.72 -7.56 -3.91
C ASN A 162 4.58 -6.84 -3.17
N VAL A 163 3.84 -7.54 -2.30
CA VAL A 163 2.87 -6.94 -1.37
C VAL A 163 3.58 -6.73 -0.03
N HIS A 164 3.98 -5.50 0.26
CA HIS A 164 4.95 -5.18 1.33
C HIS A 164 4.30 -4.96 2.69
N PHE A 165 3.01 -4.64 2.76
CA PHE A 165 2.24 -4.45 3.99
C PHE A 165 0.80 -4.93 3.84
N LEU A 166 0.18 -5.21 4.96
CA LEU A 166 -1.24 -5.55 5.05
C LEU A 166 -2.00 -4.40 5.70
N GLN A 167 -2.68 -3.57 4.92
CA GLN A 167 -3.80 -2.80 5.42
C GLN A 167 -5.02 -3.71 5.40
N ARG A 168 -5.80 -3.80 6.48
CA ARG A 168 -7.03 -4.59 6.54
C ARG A 168 -7.87 -4.37 5.27
N PRO A 169 -8.09 -5.42 4.43
CA PRO A 169 -8.79 -5.24 3.16
C PRO A 169 -10.31 -5.45 3.25
N MET A 170 -10.81 -6.07 4.34
CA MET A 170 -12.22 -6.43 4.49
C MET A 170 -12.68 -6.37 5.95
N VAL A 171 -13.99 -6.37 6.15
CA VAL A 171 -14.65 -6.39 7.45
C VAL A 171 -15.03 -7.82 7.81
N ALA A 172 -14.81 -8.25 9.05
CA ALA A 172 -15.28 -9.54 9.57
C ALA A 172 -16.77 -9.43 9.92
N ARG A 173 -17.65 -9.66 8.95
CA ARG A 173 -19.10 -9.47 9.08
C ARG A 173 -19.81 -10.57 9.88
N ASP A 174 -19.13 -11.64 10.18
CA ASP A 174 -19.59 -12.75 11.01
C ASP A 174 -19.43 -12.47 12.51
N ILE A 175 -18.85 -11.34 12.91
CA ILE A 175 -18.75 -10.90 14.30
C ILE A 175 -19.71 -9.71 14.52
N ALA A 176 -20.71 -9.90 15.38
CA ALA A 176 -21.75 -8.91 15.61
C ALA A 176 -21.37 -7.81 16.61
N ASP A 177 -20.52 -8.13 17.59
CA ASP A 177 -20.02 -7.16 18.58
C ASP A 177 -18.85 -6.40 18.01
N ASN A 178 -18.93 -5.07 17.95
CA ASN A 178 -17.92 -4.22 17.33
C ASN A 178 -16.58 -4.23 18.08
N TYR A 179 -16.60 -4.32 19.42
CA TYR A 179 -15.36 -4.42 20.20
C TYR A 179 -14.65 -5.75 19.94
N GLU A 180 -15.40 -6.85 19.95
CA GLU A 180 -14.83 -8.16 19.61
C GLU A 180 -14.35 -8.20 18.16
N MET A 181 -15.05 -7.54 17.23
CA MET A 181 -14.62 -7.43 15.83
C MET A 181 -13.28 -6.70 15.70
N ASP A 182 -13.06 -5.61 16.43
CA ASP A 182 -11.79 -4.88 16.40
C ASP A 182 -10.64 -5.75 16.96
N LEU A 183 -10.85 -6.44 18.09
CA LEU A 183 -9.85 -7.35 18.66
C LEU A 183 -9.52 -8.52 17.72
N ASN A 184 -10.53 -9.14 17.13
CA ASN A 184 -10.37 -10.27 16.21
C ASN A 184 -9.74 -9.84 14.88
N THR A 185 -10.01 -8.63 14.40
CA THR A 185 -9.35 -8.04 13.24
C THR A 185 -7.84 -7.93 13.48
N ILE A 186 -7.43 -7.39 14.63
CA ILE A 186 -6.01 -7.31 14.98
C ILE A 186 -5.40 -8.70 15.05
N TYR A 187 -6.05 -9.61 15.80
CA TYR A 187 -5.55 -10.96 15.98
C TYR A 187 -5.40 -11.74 14.67
N ALA A 188 -6.41 -11.69 13.80
CA ALA A 188 -6.37 -12.36 12.49
C ALA A 188 -5.22 -11.82 11.60
N CYS A 189 -5.04 -10.50 11.59
CA CYS A 189 -3.95 -9.90 10.81
C CYS A 189 -2.57 -10.28 11.38
N VAL A 190 -2.34 -10.14 12.68
CA VAL A 190 -1.01 -10.42 13.28
C VAL A 190 -0.66 -11.90 13.29
N SER A 191 -1.63 -12.82 13.38
CA SER A 191 -1.39 -14.26 13.29
C SER A 191 -1.16 -14.74 11.87
N GLY A 192 -1.64 -14.00 10.87
CA GLY A 192 -1.47 -14.33 9.44
C GLY A 192 -0.16 -13.80 8.86
N THR A 193 0.28 -12.59 9.22
CA THR A 193 1.48 -11.97 8.65
C THR A 193 2.38 -11.29 9.69
N SER A 194 3.69 -11.25 9.40
CA SER A 194 4.68 -10.48 10.17
C SER A 194 5.01 -9.12 9.55
N LYS A 195 4.39 -8.78 8.42
CA LYS A 195 4.49 -7.47 7.78
C LYS A 195 3.79 -6.41 8.61
N HIS A 196 4.01 -5.13 8.27
CA HIS A 196 3.25 -4.04 8.90
C HIS A 196 1.75 -4.19 8.66
N ILE A 197 0.95 -3.86 9.67
CA ILE A 197 -0.51 -3.96 9.63
C ILE A 197 -1.13 -2.56 9.76
N GLY A 198 -2.04 -2.23 8.85
CA GLY A 198 -2.92 -1.09 9.02
C GLY A 198 -4.31 -1.56 9.44
N THR A 199 -4.92 -0.90 10.42
CA THR A 199 -6.28 -1.18 10.87
C THR A 199 -7.03 0.10 11.23
N SER A 200 -8.32 -0.04 11.51
CA SER A 200 -9.15 1.02 12.09
C SER A 200 -9.91 0.47 13.27
N PHE A 201 -10.46 1.35 14.09
CA PHE A 201 -11.27 1.00 15.24
C PHE A 201 -12.69 1.53 15.02
N SER A 202 -13.66 0.77 15.53
CA SER A 202 -15.08 1.08 15.37
C SER A 202 -15.49 2.27 16.24
N GLU A 203 -14.98 2.36 17.46
CA GLU A 203 -15.29 3.40 18.43
C GLU A 203 -14.05 3.80 19.24
N PRO A 204 -13.96 5.08 19.70
CA PRO A 204 -12.82 5.54 20.51
C PRO A 204 -12.64 4.74 21.80
N ASP A 205 -13.73 4.36 22.45
CA ASP A 205 -13.73 3.62 23.73
C ASP A 205 -13.13 2.21 23.60
N PHE A 206 -13.03 1.66 22.40
CA PHE A 206 -12.46 0.31 22.17
C PHE A 206 -10.94 0.33 22.03
N VAL A 207 -10.36 1.47 21.72
CA VAL A 207 -8.91 1.60 21.46
C VAL A 207 -8.04 1.20 22.65
N PRO A 208 -8.36 1.56 23.91
CA PRO A 208 -7.57 1.14 25.07
C PRO A 208 -7.48 -0.39 25.21
N GLY A 209 -8.62 -1.11 25.05
CA GLY A 209 -8.63 -2.58 25.10
C GLY A 209 -7.86 -3.22 23.93
N ALA A 210 -7.89 -2.59 22.74
CA ALA A 210 -7.07 -3.01 21.63
C ALA A 210 -5.56 -2.82 21.91
N PHE A 211 -5.16 -1.72 22.58
CA PHE A 211 -3.78 -1.53 23.03
C PHE A 211 -3.33 -2.59 24.03
N ASP A 212 -4.19 -3.04 24.94
CA ASP A 212 -3.85 -4.13 25.86
C ASP A 212 -3.48 -5.41 25.11
N LEU A 213 -4.24 -5.77 24.06
CA LEU A 213 -3.93 -6.90 23.18
C LEU A 213 -2.63 -6.66 22.42
N ILE A 214 -2.45 -5.48 21.82
CA ILE A 214 -1.25 -5.11 21.06
C ILE A 214 -0.01 -5.17 21.94
N HIS A 215 -0.06 -4.61 23.14
CA HIS A 215 1.06 -4.65 24.10
C HIS A 215 1.42 -6.08 24.48
N LYS A 216 0.41 -6.96 24.66
CA LYS A 216 0.65 -8.37 24.94
C LYS A 216 1.37 -9.07 23.78
N ILE A 217 0.98 -8.77 22.53
CA ILE A 217 1.63 -9.31 21.33
C ILE A 217 3.06 -8.76 21.19
N ALA A 218 3.28 -7.49 21.48
CA ALA A 218 4.58 -6.83 21.38
C ALA A 218 5.57 -7.23 22.49
N GLY A 219 5.09 -7.85 23.57
CA GLY A 219 5.91 -8.14 24.75
C GLY A 219 5.98 -6.99 25.77
N GLY A 220 5.03 -6.06 25.71
CA GLY A 220 4.83 -4.93 26.61
C GLY A 220 4.78 -3.57 25.90
N GLU A 221 4.29 -2.55 26.62
CA GLU A 221 4.15 -1.19 26.11
C GLU A 221 5.48 -0.60 25.62
N ALA A 222 6.57 -0.81 26.35
CA ALA A 222 7.88 -0.28 25.95
C ALA A 222 8.38 -0.89 24.63
N ALA A 223 8.16 -2.19 24.41
CA ALA A 223 8.49 -2.87 23.17
C ALA A 223 7.61 -2.38 22.00
N TRP A 224 6.32 -2.19 22.25
CA TRP A 224 5.38 -1.58 21.31
C TRP A 224 5.82 -0.19 20.88
N ARG A 225 6.08 0.71 21.83
CA ARG A 225 6.48 2.11 21.52
C ARG A 225 7.80 2.20 20.77
N ALA A 226 8.71 1.25 20.98
CA ALA A 226 9.97 1.18 20.26
C ALA A 226 9.79 0.73 18.80
N ARG A 227 8.79 -0.11 18.53
CA ARG A 227 8.53 -0.69 17.19
C ARG A 227 7.03 -0.91 16.98
N PRO A 228 6.27 0.15 16.70
CA PRO A 228 4.83 0.01 16.42
C PRO A 228 4.62 -0.64 15.04
N PHE A 229 4.20 -1.90 15.05
CA PHE A 229 3.96 -2.69 13.83
C PHE A 229 2.52 -2.62 13.31
N ILE A 230 1.69 -1.78 13.93
CA ILE A 230 0.32 -1.48 13.52
C ILE A 230 0.18 0.04 13.39
N SER A 231 -0.54 0.51 12.37
CA SER A 231 -0.95 1.90 12.20
C SER A 231 -2.47 2.04 12.20
N ASN A 232 -2.96 3.19 12.67
CA ASN A 232 -4.37 3.56 12.57
C ASN A 232 -4.66 4.18 11.21
N SER A 233 -5.70 3.69 10.54
CA SER A 233 -6.14 4.14 9.23
C SER A 233 -7.63 4.47 9.25
N ASN A 234 -7.95 5.63 9.80
CA ASN A 234 -9.31 6.15 9.82
C ASN A 234 -9.46 7.36 8.91
N CYS A 235 -10.63 7.49 8.28
CA CYS A 235 -11.02 8.75 7.65
C CYS A 235 -11.28 9.78 8.75
N PHE A 236 -10.27 10.59 9.10
CA PHE A 236 -10.41 11.64 10.13
C PHE A 236 -11.27 12.82 9.67
N VAL A 237 -11.65 12.86 8.39
CA VAL A 237 -12.52 13.87 7.76
C VAL A 237 -13.70 13.22 7.05
N VAL A 238 -14.81 13.93 7.01
CA VAL A 238 -15.98 13.68 6.18
C VAL A 238 -16.01 14.74 5.07
N PRO A 239 -15.53 14.43 3.87
CA PRO A 239 -15.55 15.39 2.76
C PRO A 239 -16.98 15.87 2.43
N PRO A 240 -17.18 17.18 2.10
CA PRO A 240 -16.15 18.20 1.98
C PRO A 240 -15.89 18.98 3.27
N MET A 241 -14.63 19.10 3.62
CA MET A 241 -14.11 20.06 4.63
C MET A 241 -14.81 19.98 6.00
N LYS A 242 -14.91 18.76 6.57
CA LYS A 242 -15.43 18.48 7.92
C LYS A 242 -14.58 17.43 8.60
N PHE A 243 -14.37 17.54 9.90
CA PHE A 243 -13.80 16.50 10.71
C PHE A 243 -14.83 15.39 10.97
N ALA A 244 -14.37 14.17 11.11
CA ALA A 244 -15.15 13.03 11.59
C ALA A 244 -14.91 12.89 13.10
N THR A 245 -15.82 13.38 13.92
CA THR A 245 -15.64 13.54 15.37
C THR A 245 -15.07 12.29 16.05
N GLU A 246 -15.73 11.14 15.95
CA GLU A 246 -15.28 9.88 16.58
C GLU A 246 -13.95 9.38 16.02
N SER A 247 -13.73 9.55 14.70
CA SER A 247 -12.45 9.17 14.07
C SER A 247 -11.30 10.07 14.55
N CYS A 248 -11.56 11.35 14.83
CA CYS A 248 -10.58 12.25 15.42
C CYS A 248 -10.25 11.85 16.86
N GLU A 249 -11.26 11.53 17.66
CA GLU A 249 -11.06 11.05 19.04
C GLU A 249 -10.27 9.73 19.07
N THR A 250 -10.59 8.79 18.17
CA THR A 250 -9.81 7.56 17.94
C THR A 250 -8.35 7.87 17.59
N MET A 251 -8.13 8.77 16.65
CA MET A 251 -6.80 9.21 16.25
C MET A 251 -6.01 9.80 17.42
N GLU A 252 -6.63 10.62 18.25
CA GLU A 252 -5.98 11.18 19.43
C GLU A 252 -5.50 10.10 20.41
N ILE A 253 -6.32 9.08 20.67
CA ILE A 253 -5.95 7.95 21.55
C ILE A 253 -4.79 7.17 20.93
N CYS A 254 -4.83 6.92 19.61
CA CYS A 254 -3.75 6.25 18.88
C CYS A 254 -2.44 7.01 18.97
N ILE A 255 -2.46 8.34 18.76
CA ILE A 255 -1.28 9.20 18.88
C ILE A 255 -0.68 9.13 20.28
N ARG A 256 -1.50 9.26 21.34
CA ARG A 256 -1.06 9.14 22.75
C ARG A 256 -0.47 7.75 23.04
N GLY A 257 -1.00 6.71 22.40
CA GLY A 257 -0.51 5.33 22.46
C GLY A 257 0.76 5.06 21.63
N GLY A 258 1.26 6.03 20.87
CA GLY A 258 2.45 5.88 20.02
C GLY A 258 2.21 5.12 18.71
N MET A 259 0.96 5.00 18.28
CA MET A 259 0.58 4.34 17.02
C MET A 259 0.72 5.30 15.85
N PRO A 260 1.47 4.97 14.78
CA PRO A 260 1.47 5.77 13.55
C PRO A 260 0.06 5.95 12.99
N VAL A 261 -0.23 7.10 12.39
CA VAL A 261 -1.56 7.42 11.86
C VAL A 261 -1.51 7.70 10.35
N LEU A 262 -2.53 7.22 9.62
CA LEU A 262 -2.80 7.61 8.25
C LEU A 262 -3.86 8.72 8.26
N LEU A 263 -3.50 9.91 7.83
CA LEU A 263 -4.40 11.06 7.69
C LEU A 263 -5.20 10.93 6.40
N LEU A 264 -6.27 10.16 6.42
CA LEU A 264 -6.99 9.77 5.21
C LEU A 264 -8.12 10.75 4.89
N SER A 265 -8.04 11.37 3.70
CA SER A 265 -9.11 12.17 3.08
C SER A 265 -9.57 11.49 1.78
N ALA A 266 -10.84 11.09 1.73
CA ALA A 266 -11.42 10.25 0.68
C ALA A 266 -12.56 10.96 -0.08
N GLY A 267 -12.37 12.23 -0.45
CA GLY A 267 -13.34 13.00 -1.24
C GLY A 267 -13.55 12.40 -2.65
N GLN A 268 -14.79 12.33 -3.10
CA GLN A 268 -15.16 11.74 -4.38
C GLN A 268 -15.44 12.84 -5.40
N ALA A 269 -14.60 12.97 -6.40
CA ALA A 269 -14.70 13.98 -7.45
C ALA A 269 -16.06 13.90 -8.18
N GLY A 270 -16.79 15.01 -8.16
CA GLY A 270 -18.14 15.10 -8.70
C GLY A 270 -19.25 14.80 -7.69
N ALA A 271 -18.94 14.36 -6.49
CA ALA A 271 -19.91 14.10 -5.41
C ALA A 271 -19.55 14.84 -4.12
N THR A 272 -18.49 14.45 -3.44
CA THR A 272 -18.02 15.04 -2.17
C THR A 272 -16.71 15.82 -2.33
N ALA A 273 -16.23 15.97 -3.55
CA ALA A 273 -15.14 16.86 -3.94
C ALA A 273 -15.49 17.52 -5.29
N PRO A 274 -14.81 18.62 -5.67
CA PRO A 274 -15.01 19.24 -6.98
C PRO A 274 -14.81 18.22 -8.11
N ALA A 275 -15.64 18.33 -9.18
CA ALA A 275 -15.56 17.43 -10.32
C ALA A 275 -14.25 17.59 -11.15
N SER A 276 -13.57 18.73 -11.02
CA SER A 276 -12.29 18.94 -11.66
C SER A 276 -11.20 18.17 -10.93
N ILE A 277 -10.31 17.48 -11.66
CA ILE A 277 -9.20 16.71 -11.11
C ILE A 277 -8.32 17.56 -10.18
N ALA A 278 -7.94 18.77 -10.62
CA ALA A 278 -7.15 19.69 -9.81
C ALA A 278 -7.89 20.14 -8.52
N GLY A 279 -9.20 20.35 -8.59
CA GLY A 279 -10.02 20.72 -7.43
C GLY A 279 -10.16 19.58 -6.42
N ALA A 280 -10.27 18.34 -6.89
CA ALA A 280 -10.28 17.17 -6.02
C ALA A 280 -8.95 16.96 -5.30
N ILE A 281 -7.82 17.16 -6.00
CA ILE A 281 -6.48 17.14 -5.37
C ILE A 281 -6.37 18.28 -4.34
N LEU A 282 -6.79 19.49 -4.69
CA LEU A 282 -6.76 20.65 -3.78
C LEU A 282 -7.51 20.36 -2.49
N GLN A 283 -8.74 19.86 -2.56
CA GLN A 283 -9.54 19.59 -1.37
C GLN A 283 -8.88 18.52 -0.50
N ALA A 284 -8.44 17.39 -1.09
CA ALA A 284 -7.75 16.33 -0.35
C ALA A 284 -6.47 16.83 0.34
N VAL A 285 -5.71 17.68 -0.34
CA VAL A 285 -4.51 18.33 0.22
C VAL A 285 -4.88 19.25 1.39
N ALA A 286 -5.90 20.09 1.23
CA ALA A 286 -6.33 21.02 2.29
C ALA A 286 -6.78 20.23 3.53
N GLU A 287 -7.63 19.21 3.36
CA GLU A 287 -8.09 18.37 4.46
C GLU A 287 -6.91 17.68 5.18
N CYS A 288 -5.97 17.09 4.42
CA CYS A 288 -4.79 16.45 5.02
C CYS A 288 -3.83 17.44 5.69
N LEU A 289 -3.68 18.67 5.18
CA LEU A 289 -2.91 19.73 5.85
C LEU A 289 -3.51 20.11 7.20
N ALA A 290 -4.85 20.19 7.32
CA ALA A 290 -5.51 20.36 8.61
C ALA A 290 -5.16 19.20 9.57
N GLY A 291 -5.10 17.96 9.06
CA GLY A 291 -4.65 16.80 9.82
C GLY A 291 -3.19 16.92 10.28
N ILE A 292 -2.29 17.42 9.46
CA ILE A 292 -0.89 17.71 9.85
C ILE A 292 -0.83 18.72 10.97
N VAL A 293 -1.65 19.77 10.92
CA VAL A 293 -1.74 20.75 12.03
C VAL A 293 -2.23 20.05 13.30
N TYR A 294 -3.29 19.27 13.20
CA TYR A 294 -3.87 18.56 14.34
C TYR A 294 -2.86 17.63 15.04
N VAL A 295 -2.23 16.75 14.26
CA VAL A 295 -1.25 15.77 14.78
C VAL A 295 -0.05 16.46 15.42
N ASN A 296 0.53 17.47 14.76
CA ASN A 296 1.72 18.15 15.28
C ASN A 296 1.42 19.12 16.43
N ALA A 297 0.19 19.64 16.54
CA ALA A 297 -0.26 20.37 17.71
C ALA A 297 -0.37 19.47 18.95
N MET A 298 -0.73 18.19 18.76
CA MET A 298 -0.77 17.19 19.84
C MET A 298 0.63 16.66 20.21
N ALA A 299 1.37 16.23 19.19
CA ALA A 299 2.65 15.55 19.34
C ALA A 299 3.58 15.94 18.18
N PRO A 300 4.44 16.95 18.35
CA PRO A 300 5.35 17.41 17.30
C PRO A 300 6.21 16.28 16.74
N GLY A 301 6.18 16.09 15.42
CA GLY A 301 6.94 15.03 14.74
C GLY A 301 6.39 13.61 14.90
N HIS A 302 5.16 13.45 15.40
CA HIS A 302 4.53 12.13 15.47
C HIS A 302 4.43 11.49 14.07
N PRO A 303 4.67 10.16 13.93
CA PRO A 303 4.55 9.46 12.67
C PRO A 303 3.16 9.58 12.04
N ALA A 304 3.04 10.38 10.97
CA ALA A 304 1.81 10.58 10.23
C ALA A 304 2.05 10.42 8.73
N ILE A 305 1.22 9.61 8.09
CA ILE A 305 1.23 9.40 6.64
C ILE A 305 0.21 10.36 6.02
N PHE A 306 0.66 11.17 5.06
CA PHE A 306 -0.18 12.16 4.37
C PHE A 306 -1.08 11.44 3.36
N GLY A 307 -2.32 11.13 3.77
CA GLY A 307 -3.23 10.21 3.09
C GLY A 307 -4.23 10.89 2.18
N THR A 308 -3.78 11.47 1.07
CA THR A 308 -4.69 12.05 0.06
C THR A 308 -5.23 10.95 -0.85
N TRP A 309 -6.48 10.53 -0.60
CA TRP A 309 -7.17 9.48 -1.35
C TRP A 309 -8.39 10.00 -2.09
N PRO A 310 -8.29 11.03 -2.95
CA PRO A 310 -9.46 11.44 -3.71
C PRO A 310 -9.86 10.31 -4.67
N PHE A 311 -11.15 10.08 -4.75
CA PHE A 311 -11.77 9.12 -5.67
C PHE A 311 -12.51 9.83 -6.79
N VAL A 312 -12.95 9.07 -7.80
CA VAL A 312 -13.73 9.56 -8.92
C VAL A 312 -15.14 8.96 -8.86
N SER A 313 -16.14 9.77 -9.20
CA SER A 313 -17.49 9.27 -9.53
C SER A 313 -17.63 9.12 -11.05
N ASP A 314 -18.22 8.02 -11.49
CA ASP A 314 -18.80 7.99 -12.83
C ASP A 314 -20.02 8.94 -12.85
N LEU A 315 -19.85 10.10 -13.47
CA LEU A 315 -20.87 11.15 -13.46
C LEU A 315 -22.17 10.78 -14.21
N ARG A 316 -22.17 9.65 -14.94
CA ARG A 316 -23.36 9.13 -15.63
C ARG A 316 -24.24 8.30 -14.69
N SER A 317 -23.62 7.54 -13.78
CA SER A 317 -24.28 6.61 -12.87
C SER A 317 -24.29 7.07 -11.42
N GLY A 318 -23.37 7.96 -11.03
CA GLY A 318 -23.11 8.37 -9.66
C GLY A 318 -22.28 7.33 -8.85
N ALA A 319 -21.92 6.21 -9.46
CA ALA A 319 -21.14 5.18 -8.79
C ALA A 319 -19.67 5.60 -8.64
N MET A 320 -19.01 5.14 -7.59
CA MET A 320 -17.56 5.26 -7.46
C MET A 320 -16.86 4.49 -8.58
N SER A 321 -15.80 5.06 -9.14
CA SER A 321 -14.96 4.47 -10.18
C SER A 321 -13.50 4.47 -9.75
N GLY A 322 -13.07 3.40 -9.09
CA GLY A 322 -11.69 3.23 -8.64
C GLY A 322 -10.72 2.79 -9.74
N GLY A 323 -11.23 2.19 -10.82
CA GLY A 323 -10.44 1.66 -11.93
C GLY A 323 -10.23 2.61 -13.10
N SER A 324 -10.70 3.86 -13.03
CA SER A 324 -10.63 4.81 -14.14
C SER A 324 -9.26 5.42 -14.34
N GLY A 325 -8.98 5.93 -15.55
CA GLY A 325 -7.76 6.68 -15.85
C GLY A 325 -7.67 7.99 -15.07
N GLU A 326 -8.81 8.63 -14.79
CA GLU A 326 -8.91 9.82 -13.94
C GLU A 326 -8.48 9.51 -12.50
N GLN A 327 -8.85 8.34 -11.96
CA GLN A 327 -8.39 7.88 -10.65
C GLN A 327 -6.87 7.74 -10.62
N ALA A 328 -6.29 7.12 -11.64
CA ALA A 328 -4.84 6.98 -11.76
C ALA A 328 -4.11 8.33 -11.83
N LEU A 329 -4.70 9.33 -12.53
CA LEU A 329 -4.18 10.71 -12.58
C LEU A 329 -4.28 11.41 -11.23
N LEU A 330 -5.40 11.26 -10.51
CA LEU A 330 -5.58 11.81 -9.16
C LEU A 330 -4.48 11.30 -8.22
N THR A 331 -4.29 9.99 -8.19
CA THR A 331 -3.26 9.35 -7.36
C THR A 331 -1.85 9.87 -7.69
N ALA A 332 -1.52 9.99 -8.98
CA ALA A 332 -0.22 10.50 -9.43
C ALA A 332 -0.02 11.98 -9.07
N GLY A 333 -1.07 12.81 -9.20
CA GLY A 333 -1.03 14.21 -8.80
C GLY A 333 -0.87 14.39 -7.28
N CYS A 334 -1.56 13.55 -6.49
CA CYS A 334 -1.38 13.51 -5.03
C CYS A 334 0.06 13.13 -4.66
N ALA A 335 0.65 12.13 -5.31
CA ALA A 335 2.06 11.75 -5.07
C ALA A 335 3.02 12.93 -5.32
N GLN A 336 2.78 13.78 -6.33
CA GLN A 336 3.57 14.99 -6.52
C GLN A 336 3.39 16.03 -5.40
N MET A 337 2.17 16.18 -4.86
CA MET A 337 1.93 17.05 -3.70
C MET A 337 2.65 16.54 -2.45
N HIS A 338 2.66 15.21 -2.20
CA HIS A 338 3.43 14.63 -1.10
C HIS A 338 4.93 14.95 -1.21
N GLN A 339 5.49 14.83 -2.41
CA GLN A 339 6.89 15.15 -2.68
C GLN A 339 7.18 16.64 -2.54
N TYR A 340 6.25 17.50 -2.93
CA TYR A 340 6.39 18.95 -2.75
C TYR A 340 6.51 19.32 -1.26
N TYR A 341 5.72 18.70 -0.39
CA TYR A 341 5.83 18.88 1.07
C TYR A 341 7.00 18.11 1.68
N GLY A 342 7.58 17.16 0.97
CA GLY A 342 8.58 16.24 1.50
C GLY A 342 8.01 15.34 2.60
N LEU A 343 6.71 15.05 2.60
CA LEU A 343 6.03 14.21 3.57
C LEU A 343 5.90 12.77 3.06
N PRO A 344 5.95 11.76 3.95
CA PRO A 344 5.59 10.40 3.59
C PRO A 344 4.11 10.35 3.22
N GLY A 345 3.84 9.92 1.99
CA GLY A 345 2.51 9.97 1.40
C GLY A 345 1.91 8.62 1.12
N GLY A 346 0.58 8.54 1.22
CA GLY A 346 -0.18 7.36 0.88
C GLY A 346 -1.44 7.68 0.08
N ALA A 347 -1.75 6.87 -0.93
CA ALA A 347 -2.99 6.98 -1.70
C ALA A 347 -3.41 5.61 -2.24
N ALA A 348 -4.67 5.52 -2.68
CA ALA A 348 -5.21 4.31 -3.26
C ALA A 348 -4.79 4.14 -4.72
N ALA A 349 -4.48 2.88 -5.10
CA ALA A 349 -4.33 2.45 -6.49
C ALA A 349 -4.68 0.96 -6.58
N GLY A 350 -4.79 0.40 -7.79
CA GLY A 350 -5.06 -1.02 -7.97
C GLY A 350 -6.49 -1.46 -7.68
N ILE A 351 -7.41 -0.54 -7.47
CA ILE A 351 -8.84 -0.83 -7.36
C ILE A 351 -9.38 -1.19 -8.74
N ALA A 352 -10.19 -2.25 -8.83
CA ALA A 352 -10.94 -2.55 -10.04
C ALA A 352 -12.44 -2.22 -9.86
N ASP A 353 -13.03 -1.59 -10.86
CA ASP A 353 -14.49 -1.49 -11.00
C ASP A 353 -15.07 -2.81 -11.51
N ALA A 354 -14.26 -3.63 -12.12
CA ALA A 354 -14.58 -5.00 -12.54
C ALA A 354 -15.15 -5.82 -11.37
N LYS A 355 -16.10 -6.70 -11.71
CA LYS A 355 -16.81 -7.55 -10.72
C LYS A 355 -16.11 -8.88 -10.50
N LEU A 356 -15.19 -9.26 -11.40
CA LEU A 356 -14.46 -10.52 -11.39
C LEU A 356 -13.00 -10.27 -11.79
N PRO A 357 -12.07 -11.20 -11.47
CA PRO A 357 -10.69 -11.15 -11.95
C PRO A 357 -10.60 -11.48 -13.45
N ASP A 358 -11.04 -10.54 -14.25
CA ASP A 358 -11.09 -10.63 -15.71
C ASP A 358 -10.17 -9.59 -16.38
N MET A 359 -10.31 -9.45 -17.70
CA MET A 359 -9.49 -8.51 -18.46
C MET A 359 -9.70 -7.06 -18.00
N GLN A 360 -10.93 -6.68 -17.59
CA GLN A 360 -11.21 -5.35 -17.07
C GLN A 360 -10.43 -5.09 -15.78
N ALA A 361 -10.45 -6.02 -14.84
CA ALA A 361 -9.67 -5.92 -13.62
C ALA A 361 -8.18 -5.76 -13.91
N GLY A 362 -7.66 -6.53 -14.87
CA GLY A 362 -6.23 -6.50 -15.24
C GLY A 362 -5.77 -5.13 -15.71
N TRP A 363 -6.49 -4.47 -16.63
CA TRP A 363 -6.04 -3.16 -17.11
C TRP A 363 -6.26 -2.03 -16.11
N GLU A 364 -7.35 -2.07 -15.30
CA GLU A 364 -7.66 -1.07 -14.29
C GLU A 364 -6.58 -1.07 -13.20
N GLN A 365 -6.28 -2.25 -12.66
CA GLN A 365 -5.28 -2.43 -11.62
C GLN A 365 -3.86 -2.12 -12.11
N MET A 366 -3.50 -2.56 -13.32
CA MET A 366 -2.17 -2.31 -13.87
C MET A 366 -1.93 -0.84 -14.12
N CYS A 367 -2.89 -0.13 -14.73
CA CYS A 367 -2.76 1.29 -15.05
C CYS A 367 -2.46 2.12 -13.80
N SER A 368 -3.30 1.98 -12.77
CA SER A 368 -3.20 2.79 -11.55
C SER A 368 -1.96 2.43 -10.73
N ASN A 369 -1.59 1.16 -10.61
CA ASN A 369 -0.38 0.73 -9.89
C ASN A 369 0.91 1.24 -10.55
N VAL A 370 1.01 1.17 -11.88
CA VAL A 370 2.17 1.71 -12.60
C VAL A 370 2.28 3.21 -12.41
N MET A 371 1.17 3.95 -12.55
CA MET A 371 1.18 5.40 -12.40
C MET A 371 1.53 5.83 -10.97
N ALA A 372 1.00 5.15 -9.94
CA ALA A 372 1.34 5.39 -8.55
C ALA A 372 2.84 5.16 -8.26
N GLY A 373 3.37 4.04 -8.72
CA GLY A 373 4.79 3.73 -8.56
C GLY A 373 5.70 4.68 -9.31
N MET A 374 5.40 4.93 -10.59
CA MET A 374 6.18 5.86 -11.43
C MET A 374 6.15 7.29 -10.88
N SER A 375 5.09 7.68 -10.19
CA SER A 375 5.00 8.98 -9.49
C SER A 375 5.73 8.99 -8.15
N GLY A 376 6.20 7.86 -7.63
CA GLY A 376 6.97 7.77 -6.39
C GLY A 376 6.13 7.90 -5.12
N LEU A 377 4.91 7.36 -5.12
CA LEU A 377 4.04 7.28 -3.96
C LEU A 377 4.64 6.32 -2.91
N ASN A 378 4.78 6.76 -1.66
CA ASN A 378 5.47 5.96 -0.65
C ASN A 378 4.68 4.71 -0.22
N MET A 379 3.37 4.85 0.04
CA MET A 379 2.48 3.74 0.33
C MET A 379 1.35 3.69 -0.71
N VAL A 380 1.39 2.67 -1.54
CA VAL A 380 0.34 2.39 -2.53
C VAL A 380 -0.62 1.41 -1.88
N TYR A 381 -1.75 1.92 -1.41
CA TYR A 381 -2.80 1.15 -0.79
C TYR A 381 -3.74 0.54 -1.84
N GLU A 382 -4.45 -0.52 -1.48
CA GLU A 382 -5.42 -1.23 -2.33
C GLU A 382 -4.83 -1.80 -3.61
N ALA A 383 -3.51 -2.00 -3.63
CA ALA A 383 -2.75 -2.37 -4.81
C ALA A 383 -3.11 -3.75 -5.39
N ALA A 384 -3.73 -4.63 -4.59
CA ALA A 384 -4.11 -5.98 -5.01
C ALA A 384 -5.37 -6.48 -4.31
N GLY A 385 -6.18 -7.25 -5.02
CA GLY A 385 -7.31 -8.00 -4.49
C GLY A 385 -8.65 -7.27 -4.50
N MET A 386 -8.70 -5.95 -4.71
CA MET A 386 -9.91 -5.15 -4.59
C MET A 386 -10.72 -5.08 -5.89
N HIS A 387 -12.01 -5.34 -5.78
CA HIS A 387 -13.00 -5.37 -6.86
C HIS A 387 -14.25 -4.55 -6.53
N ALA A 388 -15.08 -4.35 -7.56
CA ALA A 388 -16.39 -3.70 -7.44
C ALA A 388 -16.31 -2.36 -6.70
N SER A 389 -15.28 -1.56 -7.01
CA SER A 389 -15.05 -0.22 -6.44
C SER A 389 -15.09 -0.23 -4.90
N LEU A 390 -14.27 -1.08 -4.25
CA LEU A 390 -14.12 -1.29 -2.81
C LEU A 390 -15.15 -2.21 -2.14
N LEU A 391 -16.14 -2.73 -2.84
CA LEU A 391 -17.18 -3.56 -2.22
C LEU A 391 -16.78 -5.03 -2.09
N GLY A 392 -15.90 -5.54 -2.97
CA GLY A 392 -15.52 -6.94 -3.01
C GLY A 392 -14.02 -7.17 -2.95
N PHE A 393 -13.60 -8.23 -2.26
CA PHE A 393 -12.22 -8.68 -2.21
C PHE A 393 -12.08 -10.09 -2.75
N CYS A 394 -10.99 -10.39 -3.46
CA CYS A 394 -10.73 -11.68 -4.09
C CYS A 394 -9.31 -12.16 -3.75
N HIS A 395 -9.19 -13.33 -3.14
CA HIS A 395 -7.88 -13.90 -2.78
C HIS A 395 -7.04 -14.27 -4.01
N GLU A 396 -7.68 -14.75 -5.09
CA GLU A 396 -7.00 -15.04 -6.34
C GLU A 396 -6.43 -13.76 -6.97
N SER A 397 -7.20 -12.68 -6.96
CA SER A 397 -6.74 -11.37 -7.41
C SER A 397 -5.63 -10.78 -6.53
N LEU A 398 -5.63 -11.05 -5.23
CA LEU A 398 -4.52 -10.68 -4.34
C LEU A 398 -3.22 -11.37 -4.79
N ILE A 399 -3.28 -12.66 -5.11
CA ILE A 399 -2.13 -13.46 -5.58
C ILE A 399 -1.67 -12.99 -6.97
N LEU A 400 -2.60 -12.76 -7.89
CA LEU A 400 -2.29 -12.23 -9.24
C LEU A 400 -1.73 -10.80 -9.16
N GLY A 401 -2.17 -10.04 -8.17
CA GLY A 401 -1.68 -8.71 -7.89
C GLY A 401 -0.18 -8.67 -7.55
N ASP A 402 0.38 -9.73 -6.96
CA ASP A 402 1.82 -9.83 -6.70
C ASP A 402 2.64 -9.78 -7.99
N ASP A 403 2.24 -10.55 -9.00
CA ASP A 403 2.88 -10.53 -10.33
C ASP A 403 2.70 -9.17 -11.03
N LEU A 404 1.52 -8.58 -10.91
CA LEU A 404 1.19 -7.27 -11.48
C LEU A 404 2.07 -6.17 -10.85
N ILE A 405 2.15 -6.14 -9.51
CA ILE A 405 2.99 -5.19 -8.77
C ILE A 405 4.47 -5.42 -9.11
N GLY A 406 4.89 -6.67 -9.26
CA GLY A 406 6.25 -6.99 -9.72
C GLY A 406 6.60 -6.34 -11.06
N GLN A 407 5.66 -6.32 -12.01
CA GLN A 407 5.83 -5.62 -13.29
C GLN A 407 5.82 -4.09 -13.11
N ALA A 408 4.94 -3.56 -12.25
CA ALA A 408 4.94 -2.13 -11.92
C ALA A 408 6.27 -1.69 -11.30
N LEU A 409 6.81 -2.44 -10.35
CA LEU A 409 8.13 -2.19 -9.74
C LEU A 409 9.26 -2.25 -10.78
N ARG A 410 9.17 -3.15 -11.76
CA ARG A 410 10.16 -3.19 -12.85
C ARG A 410 10.10 -1.93 -13.72
N CYS A 411 8.93 -1.36 -13.94
CA CYS A 411 8.79 -0.05 -14.60
C CYS A 411 9.37 1.07 -13.73
N VAL A 412 9.12 1.04 -12.42
CA VAL A 412 9.67 2.03 -11.45
C VAL A 412 11.19 2.05 -11.46
N ARG A 413 11.83 0.89 -11.58
CA ARG A 413 13.30 0.79 -11.68
C ARG A 413 13.87 1.59 -12.86
N GLY A 414 13.14 1.68 -13.98
CA GLY A 414 13.59 2.37 -15.17
C GLY A 414 14.68 1.60 -15.94
N ILE A 415 15.52 2.35 -16.65
CA ILE A 415 16.56 1.85 -17.54
C ILE A 415 17.90 2.48 -17.13
N ASP A 416 18.84 1.63 -16.74
CA ASP A 416 20.21 2.05 -16.45
C ASP A 416 20.99 2.25 -17.77
N VAL A 417 21.62 3.41 -17.92
CA VAL A 417 22.46 3.72 -19.09
C VAL A 417 23.89 3.88 -18.62
N THR A 418 24.63 2.78 -18.66
CA THR A 418 26.06 2.71 -18.37
C THR A 418 26.79 2.16 -19.58
N GLU A 419 28.13 2.27 -19.62
CA GLU A 419 28.92 1.67 -20.71
C GLU A 419 28.69 0.15 -20.81
N ASP A 420 28.60 -0.54 -19.69
CA ASP A 420 28.31 -1.97 -19.66
C ASP A 420 26.89 -2.29 -20.15
N ALA A 421 25.89 -1.48 -19.77
CA ALA A 421 24.51 -1.64 -20.21
C ALA A 421 24.32 -1.33 -21.69
N LEU A 422 25.06 -0.37 -22.26
CA LEU A 422 25.07 -0.07 -23.69
C LEU A 422 25.65 -1.22 -24.51
N SER A 423 26.49 -2.07 -23.93
CA SER A 423 26.92 -3.36 -24.50
C SER A 423 27.63 -3.29 -25.87
N LEU A 424 28.24 -2.16 -26.21
CA LEU A 424 28.84 -1.95 -27.56
C LEU A 424 29.91 -3.00 -27.88
N GLU A 425 30.78 -3.34 -26.93
CA GLU A 425 31.83 -4.37 -27.10
C GLU A 425 31.21 -5.75 -27.34
N THR A 426 30.17 -6.10 -26.55
CA THR A 426 29.45 -7.36 -26.74
C THR A 426 28.75 -7.41 -28.11
N MET A 427 28.18 -6.28 -28.56
CA MET A 427 27.52 -6.15 -29.85
C MET A 427 28.55 -6.36 -30.97
N ALA A 428 29.71 -5.69 -30.94
CA ALA A 428 30.77 -5.85 -31.91
C ALA A 428 31.25 -7.30 -32.00
N ARG A 429 31.50 -7.93 -30.87
CA ARG A 429 31.93 -9.33 -30.82
C ARG A 429 30.90 -10.29 -31.39
N VAL A 430 29.63 -10.12 -31.09
CA VAL A 430 28.53 -10.99 -31.57
C VAL A 430 28.31 -10.82 -33.08
N CYS A 431 28.34 -9.58 -33.57
CA CYS A 431 28.03 -9.26 -34.95
C CYS A 431 29.21 -9.55 -35.91
N LEU A 432 30.46 -9.31 -35.47
CA LEU A 432 31.64 -9.37 -36.33
C LEU A 432 32.38 -10.71 -36.20
N GLU A 433 32.36 -11.34 -35.02
CA GLU A 433 33.19 -12.52 -34.74
C GLU A 433 32.39 -13.73 -34.29
N GLY A 434 31.14 -13.54 -33.90
CA GLY A 434 30.33 -14.50 -33.19
C GLY A 434 29.20 -15.15 -34.01
N PRO A 435 28.27 -15.82 -33.36
CA PRO A 435 27.20 -16.61 -33.98
C PRO A 435 26.02 -15.77 -34.52
N GLY A 436 26.08 -14.44 -34.44
CA GLY A 436 24.98 -13.56 -34.85
C GLY A 436 23.77 -13.56 -33.88
N HIS A 437 23.91 -14.05 -32.65
CA HIS A 437 22.88 -13.98 -31.59
C HIS A 437 23.51 -13.86 -30.22
N TYR A 438 22.79 -13.28 -29.27
CA TYR A 438 23.27 -13.02 -27.90
C TYR A 438 23.02 -14.20 -26.92
N LEU A 439 22.24 -15.21 -27.32
CA LEU A 439 21.98 -16.38 -26.51
C LEU A 439 23.29 -17.08 -26.12
N GLY A 440 23.49 -17.26 -24.85
CA GLY A 440 24.73 -17.88 -24.33
C GLY A 440 25.91 -16.92 -24.19
N SER A 441 25.79 -15.62 -24.52
CA SER A 441 26.79 -14.63 -24.15
C SER A 441 26.91 -14.53 -22.63
N GLY A 442 28.12 -14.20 -22.12
CA GLY A 442 28.30 -14.02 -20.68
C GLY A 442 27.44 -12.93 -20.09
N GLN A 443 27.21 -11.85 -20.86
CA GLN A 443 26.35 -10.75 -20.45
C GLN A 443 24.87 -11.18 -20.34
N THR A 444 24.32 -11.86 -21.34
CA THR A 444 22.93 -12.36 -21.29
C THR A 444 22.73 -13.25 -20.09
N LEU A 445 23.66 -14.15 -19.82
CA LEU A 445 23.59 -15.06 -18.65
C LEU A 445 23.69 -14.31 -17.32
N GLY A 446 24.50 -13.25 -17.24
CA GLY A 446 24.63 -12.40 -16.05
C GLY A 446 23.36 -11.59 -15.79
N LEU A 447 22.78 -10.99 -16.81
CA LEU A 447 21.61 -10.11 -16.70
C LEU A 447 20.28 -10.86 -16.51
N MET A 448 20.22 -12.17 -16.79
CA MET A 448 18.99 -12.96 -16.66
C MET A 448 18.31 -12.84 -15.28
N GLN A 449 19.07 -12.64 -14.22
CA GLN A 449 18.55 -12.55 -12.84
C GLN A 449 18.50 -11.13 -12.30
N THR A 450 19.32 -10.24 -12.81
CA THR A 450 19.47 -8.88 -12.27
C THR A 450 18.74 -7.81 -13.08
N GLU A 451 18.41 -8.09 -14.34
CA GLU A 451 17.71 -7.13 -15.22
C GLU A 451 16.25 -7.50 -15.46
N TYR A 452 15.91 -8.78 -15.45
CA TYR A 452 14.59 -9.27 -15.79
C TYR A 452 13.81 -9.71 -14.56
N ALA A 453 12.59 -9.17 -14.39
CA ALA A 453 11.62 -9.66 -13.43
C ALA A 453 10.76 -10.76 -14.08
N TYR A 454 10.64 -11.88 -13.39
CA TYR A 454 9.86 -13.03 -13.85
C TYR A 454 8.59 -13.12 -13.01
N PRO A 455 7.41 -13.22 -13.66
CA PRO A 455 6.17 -13.45 -12.94
C PRO A 455 6.18 -14.85 -12.31
N ARG A 456 5.48 -15.00 -11.20
CA ARG A 456 5.33 -16.29 -10.51
C ARG A 456 4.29 -17.18 -11.19
N LEU A 457 3.19 -16.56 -11.67
CA LEU A 457 2.05 -17.24 -12.30
C LEU A 457 1.91 -16.87 -13.78
N GLY A 458 2.30 -15.66 -14.16
CA GLY A 458 2.18 -15.18 -15.54
C GLY A 458 2.94 -16.07 -16.52
N ASP A 459 2.24 -16.70 -17.46
CA ASP A 459 2.82 -17.64 -18.44
C ASP A 459 3.58 -16.88 -19.53
N ARG A 460 4.77 -17.38 -19.85
CA ARG A 460 5.65 -16.91 -20.95
C ARG A 460 6.17 -18.06 -21.80
N THR A 461 5.53 -19.23 -21.72
CA THR A 461 5.88 -20.40 -22.52
C THR A 461 5.37 -20.26 -23.95
N SER A 462 5.82 -21.15 -24.83
CA SER A 462 5.25 -21.23 -26.18
C SER A 462 3.84 -21.85 -26.15
N PRO A 463 2.97 -21.56 -27.14
CA PRO A 463 1.65 -22.18 -27.22
C PRO A 463 1.68 -23.72 -27.13
N LYS A 464 2.72 -24.33 -27.70
CA LYS A 464 2.89 -25.80 -27.65
C LYS A 464 3.18 -26.26 -26.23
N GLU A 465 4.10 -25.65 -25.53
CA GLU A 465 4.42 -25.98 -24.13
C GLU A 465 3.21 -25.75 -23.21
N TRP A 466 2.47 -24.65 -23.41
CA TRP A 466 1.24 -24.35 -22.69
C TRP A 466 0.17 -25.44 -22.92
N GLU A 467 0.02 -25.94 -24.15
CA GLU A 467 -0.88 -27.06 -24.44
C GLU A 467 -0.41 -28.34 -23.76
N GLU A 468 0.89 -28.64 -23.78
CA GLU A 468 1.48 -29.86 -23.17
C GLU A 468 1.29 -29.90 -21.65
N VAL A 469 1.24 -28.74 -20.96
CA VAL A 469 0.98 -28.68 -19.52
C VAL A 469 -0.52 -28.55 -19.16
N GLY A 470 -1.41 -28.70 -20.14
CA GLY A 470 -2.86 -28.78 -19.90
C GLY A 470 -3.59 -27.43 -19.99
N LYS A 471 -3.00 -26.44 -20.68
CA LYS A 471 -3.63 -25.12 -20.93
C LYS A 471 -4.09 -24.40 -19.66
N PRO A 472 -3.19 -24.18 -18.67
CA PRO A 472 -3.59 -23.62 -17.40
C PRO A 472 -4.23 -22.23 -17.60
N ASP A 473 -5.35 -22.01 -16.92
CA ASP A 473 -5.96 -20.69 -16.75
C ASP A 473 -5.26 -19.95 -15.60
N LEU A 474 -5.10 -18.64 -15.74
CA LEU A 474 -4.35 -17.83 -14.77
C LEU A 474 -5.06 -17.78 -13.41
N VAL A 475 -6.39 -17.68 -13.39
CA VAL A 475 -7.19 -17.67 -12.16
C VAL A 475 -7.13 -19.04 -11.48
N ALA A 476 -7.24 -20.13 -12.26
CA ALA A 476 -7.11 -21.50 -11.74
C ALA A 476 -5.71 -21.75 -11.14
N ALA A 477 -4.65 -21.21 -11.73
CA ALA A 477 -3.30 -21.27 -11.17
C ALA A 477 -3.20 -20.51 -9.84
N ALA A 478 -3.85 -19.34 -9.72
CA ALA A 478 -3.93 -18.59 -8.48
C ALA A 478 -4.73 -19.33 -7.40
N THR A 479 -5.84 -19.99 -7.76
CA THR A 479 -6.63 -20.85 -6.85
C THR A 479 -5.77 -21.98 -6.30
N ALA A 480 -5.05 -22.69 -7.15
CA ALA A 480 -4.17 -23.78 -6.71
C ALA A 480 -3.05 -23.29 -5.78
N LEU A 481 -2.48 -22.10 -6.05
CA LEU A 481 -1.49 -21.50 -5.17
C LEU A 481 -2.10 -21.05 -3.84
N LYS A 482 -3.30 -20.48 -3.85
CA LYS A 482 -4.07 -20.14 -2.64
C LYS A 482 -4.27 -21.37 -1.76
N GLU A 483 -4.79 -22.44 -2.32
CA GLU A 483 -5.04 -23.68 -1.59
C GLU A 483 -3.75 -24.23 -0.96
N LYS A 484 -2.65 -24.21 -1.71
CA LYS A 484 -1.35 -24.61 -1.20
C LYS A 484 -0.93 -23.74 -0.01
N ILE A 485 -0.95 -22.41 -0.13
CA ILE A 485 -0.58 -21.48 0.94
C ILE A 485 -1.46 -21.71 2.19
N LEU A 486 -2.76 -21.86 2.00
CA LEU A 486 -3.69 -22.03 3.10
C LEU A 486 -3.58 -23.39 3.81
N SER A 487 -3.13 -24.44 3.10
CA SER A 487 -2.90 -25.76 3.70
C SER A 487 -1.62 -25.86 4.55
N GLU A 488 -0.67 -24.95 4.38
CA GLU A 488 0.59 -24.94 5.13
C GLU A 488 0.46 -24.10 6.42
N PRO A 489 1.20 -24.41 7.51
CA PRO A 489 1.25 -23.52 8.68
C PRO A 489 1.74 -22.12 8.31
N SER A 490 1.19 -21.08 8.95
CA SER A 490 1.68 -19.71 8.71
C SER A 490 3.09 -19.53 9.30
N PRO A 491 4.08 -19.06 8.52
CA PRO A 491 5.41 -18.74 9.05
C PRO A 491 5.39 -17.53 10.00
N ALA A 492 4.28 -16.78 10.00
CA ALA A 492 4.06 -15.63 10.87
C ALA A 492 3.21 -15.96 12.11
N ALA A 493 2.85 -17.22 12.33
CA ALA A 493 2.06 -17.63 13.49
C ALA A 493 2.67 -17.10 14.80
N LEU A 494 1.82 -16.76 15.76
CA LEU A 494 2.27 -16.36 17.09
C LEU A 494 2.88 -17.58 17.81
N PRO A 495 3.86 -17.38 18.73
CA PRO A 495 4.33 -18.44 19.60
C PRO A 495 3.17 -19.09 20.35
N ALA A 496 3.18 -20.41 20.47
CA ALA A 496 2.05 -21.18 20.99
C ALA A 496 1.63 -20.78 22.41
N ASP A 497 2.59 -20.45 23.27
CA ASP A 497 2.35 -19.97 24.63
C ASP A 497 1.68 -18.58 24.66
N LEU A 498 2.11 -17.70 23.75
CA LEU A 498 1.50 -16.37 23.58
C LEU A 498 0.09 -16.49 23.00
N ASP A 499 -0.11 -17.32 21.97
CA ASP A 499 -1.42 -17.58 21.39
C ASP A 499 -2.41 -18.11 22.43
N GLN A 500 -2.02 -19.11 23.20
CA GLN A 500 -2.83 -19.65 24.28
C GLN A 500 -3.17 -18.58 25.34
N ALA A 501 -2.21 -17.73 25.70
CA ALA A 501 -2.43 -16.65 26.66
C ALA A 501 -3.37 -15.55 26.13
N ILE A 502 -3.36 -15.29 24.82
CA ILE A 502 -4.28 -14.34 24.18
C ILE A 502 -5.69 -14.93 24.16
N ARG A 503 -5.87 -16.17 23.70
CA ARG A 503 -7.17 -16.85 23.66
C ARG A 503 -7.80 -17.04 25.03
N ALA A 504 -6.99 -17.15 26.07
CA ALA A 504 -7.49 -17.23 27.46
C ALA A 504 -7.97 -15.87 28.01
N ALA A 505 -7.46 -14.76 27.44
CA ALA A 505 -7.73 -13.42 27.99
C ALA A 505 -8.74 -12.62 27.13
N TYR A 506 -8.89 -12.97 25.84
CA TYR A 506 -9.74 -12.24 24.88
C TYR A 506 -10.69 -13.18 24.14
N PRO A 507 -11.87 -12.69 23.71
CA PRO A 507 -12.85 -13.48 22.94
C PRO A 507 -12.38 -13.64 21.49
N ILE A 508 -11.41 -14.53 21.26
CA ILE A 508 -10.89 -14.81 19.91
C ILE A 508 -11.78 -15.85 19.22
N HIS A 509 -12.40 -15.45 18.12
CA HIS A 509 -13.33 -16.28 17.34
C HIS A 509 -12.63 -17.08 16.22
N LEU A 510 -11.41 -16.72 15.84
CA LEU A 510 -10.66 -17.49 14.85
C LEU A 510 -10.33 -18.88 15.40
N PRO A 511 -10.61 -19.98 14.68
CA PRO A 511 -10.26 -21.32 15.11
C PRO A 511 -8.78 -21.49 15.44
N GLY A 512 -8.46 -22.35 16.43
CA GLY A 512 -7.09 -22.63 16.84
C GLY A 512 -6.37 -23.66 15.98
#